data_ba08ba7fecb39bfc798e99b1c7114636
#
_entry.id   ba08ba7fecb39bfc798e99b1c7114636
#
_cell.length_a   1.000
_cell.length_b   1.000
_cell.length_c   1.000
_cell.angle_alpha   90.00
_cell.angle_beta   90.00
_cell.angle_gamma   90.00
#
_symmetry.space_group_name_H-M   'P 1'
#
loop_
_entity.id
_entity.type
_entity.pdbx_description
1 polymer ?
#
loop_
_entity_poly.entity_id
_entity_poly.type
_entity_poly.pdbx_seq_one_letter_code
_entity_poly.pdbx_strand_id
1 'polypeptide(L)'
;ELAELIGLLHDIGRFEELKITKELNSVKFDHATHGSTMLFENGMIRNFIEDSQYDEIIKKSIENHSRLVIEKGLNERELLHSKIIRDADKLDNYRVKKAEKIEAIFPKRVNKKEDMEECLLSDKVYETVLNRECVNIYDRVTPLDFWVCILAFTFDLNFDVIS
;
A
#
# COMPACT_ATOMS: atom_id res chain seq x y z
N GLU A 1 7.43 17.64 8.22
CA GLU A 1 8.49 17.64 7.19
C GLU A 1 8.97 16.21 6.84
N LEU A 2 9.51 15.40 7.81
CA LEU A 2 10.02 14.06 7.48
C LEU A 2 8.91 13.11 6.99
N ALA A 3 7.75 13.10 7.65
CA ALA A 3 6.60 12.29 7.23
C ALA A 3 6.07 12.71 5.84
N GLU A 4 6.09 14.00 5.53
CA GLU A 4 5.72 14.53 4.21
C GLU A 4 6.70 14.05 3.13
N LEU A 5 8.00 14.06 3.40
CA LEU A 5 9.01 13.54 2.50
C LEU A 5 8.81 12.03 2.26
N ILE A 6 8.56 11.26 3.31
CA ILE A 6 8.25 9.83 3.19
C ILE A 6 6.98 9.64 2.35
N GLY A 7 5.93 10.44 2.61
CA GLY A 7 4.70 10.44 1.83
C GLY A 7 4.92 10.74 0.34
N LEU A 8 5.83 11.66 0.01
CA LEU A 8 6.18 11.98 -1.38
C LEU A 8 6.91 10.82 -2.06
N LEU A 9 7.76 10.10 -1.35
CA LEU A 9 8.71 9.14 -1.92
C LEU A 9 8.25 7.67 -1.83
N HIS A 10 7.26 7.33 -0.99
CA HIS A 10 6.93 5.94 -0.68
C HIS A 10 6.60 5.09 -1.92
N ASP A 11 5.98 5.69 -2.91
CA ASP A 11 5.52 5.05 -4.15
C ASP A 11 6.44 5.32 -5.36
N ILE A 12 7.65 5.84 -5.16
CA ILE A 12 8.57 6.16 -6.28
C ILE A 12 8.85 4.93 -7.17
N GLY A 13 8.86 3.73 -6.61
CA GLY A 13 9.04 2.48 -7.35
C GLY A 13 7.88 2.11 -8.28
N ARG A 14 6.71 2.76 -8.17
CA ARG A 14 5.55 2.56 -9.06
C ARG A 14 5.83 2.98 -10.50
N PHE A 15 6.69 3.96 -10.72
CA PHE A 15 7.09 4.36 -12.06
C PHE A 15 7.83 3.23 -12.79
N GLU A 16 8.71 2.53 -12.10
CA GLU A 16 9.44 1.39 -12.66
C GLU A 16 8.54 0.15 -12.76
N GLU A 17 7.65 -0.08 -11.80
CA GLU A 17 6.61 -1.11 -11.90
C GLU A 17 5.82 -0.96 -13.21
N LEU A 18 5.28 0.23 -13.47
CA LEU A 18 4.51 0.51 -14.67
C LEU A 18 5.33 0.32 -15.95
N LYS A 19 6.58 0.73 -15.94
CA LYS A 19 7.50 0.60 -17.08
C LYS A 19 7.77 -0.87 -17.41
N ILE A 20 7.98 -1.72 -16.40
CA ILE A 20 8.33 -3.14 -16.56
C ILE A 20 7.08 -3.98 -16.81
N THR A 21 6.07 -3.86 -15.97
CA THR A 21 4.90 -4.75 -15.95
C THR A 21 3.76 -4.28 -16.85
N LYS A 22 3.78 -2.99 -17.27
CA LYS A 22 2.70 -2.32 -18.00
C LYS A 22 1.38 -2.23 -17.21
N GLU A 23 1.44 -2.44 -15.91
CA GLU A 23 0.30 -2.34 -15.00
C GLU A 23 0.76 -1.93 -13.60
N LEU A 24 -0.15 -1.33 -12.84
CA LEU A 24 0.07 -1.02 -11.42
C LEU A 24 -0.49 -2.15 -10.53
N ASN A 25 0.05 -2.27 -9.34
CA ASN A 25 -0.34 -3.29 -8.35
C ASN A 25 -0.10 -4.73 -8.83
N SER A 26 0.94 -4.93 -9.62
CA SER A 26 1.37 -6.26 -10.04
C SER A 26 1.89 -7.04 -8.82
N VAL A 27 1.30 -8.21 -8.56
CA VAL A 27 1.78 -9.12 -7.51
C VAL A 27 3.19 -9.68 -7.75
N LYS A 28 3.74 -9.46 -8.95
CA LYS A 28 5.08 -9.90 -9.35
C LYS A 28 6.15 -8.84 -9.14
N PHE A 29 5.78 -7.65 -8.67
CA PHE A 29 6.69 -6.52 -8.52
C PHE A 29 6.52 -5.88 -7.14
N ASP A 30 7.58 -5.85 -6.38
CA ASP A 30 7.63 -5.17 -5.09
C ASP A 30 8.13 -3.73 -5.29
N HIS A 31 7.18 -2.81 -5.48
CA HIS A 31 7.48 -1.39 -5.71
C HIS A 31 8.13 -0.72 -4.49
N ALA A 32 7.84 -1.18 -3.28
CA ALA A 32 8.40 -0.62 -2.05
C ALA A 32 9.90 -0.92 -1.94
N THR A 33 10.28 -2.19 -2.09
CA THR A 33 11.70 -2.61 -2.10
C THR A 33 12.43 -1.97 -3.29
N HIS A 34 11.81 -1.92 -4.45
CA HIS A 34 12.43 -1.31 -5.63
C HIS A 34 12.64 0.20 -5.46
N GLY A 35 11.66 0.91 -4.90
CA GLY A 35 11.77 2.33 -4.57
C GLY A 35 12.87 2.59 -3.54
N SER A 36 12.99 1.75 -2.52
CA SER A 36 14.09 1.80 -1.55
C SER A 36 15.45 1.64 -2.23
N THR A 37 15.60 0.66 -3.11
CA THR A 37 16.83 0.48 -3.89
C THR A 37 17.17 1.71 -4.73
N MET A 38 16.19 2.29 -5.44
CA MET A 38 16.41 3.51 -6.23
C MET A 38 16.90 4.68 -5.37
N LEU A 39 16.29 4.87 -4.21
CA LEU A 39 16.64 5.98 -3.33
C LEU A 39 18.01 5.80 -2.68
N PHE A 40 18.31 4.64 -2.13
CA PHE A 40 19.45 4.46 -1.26
C PHE A 40 20.65 3.79 -1.93
N GLU A 41 20.45 2.73 -2.72
CA GLU A 41 21.55 2.06 -3.40
C GLU A 41 22.00 2.84 -4.65
N ASN A 42 21.08 3.46 -5.37
CA ASN A 42 21.37 4.30 -6.52
C ASN A 42 21.60 5.78 -6.15
N GLY A 43 21.51 6.12 -4.87
CA GLY A 43 21.83 7.44 -4.33
C GLY A 43 20.83 8.56 -4.64
N MET A 44 19.64 8.25 -5.17
CA MET A 44 18.64 9.26 -5.54
C MET A 44 18.14 10.08 -4.36
N ILE A 45 18.20 9.55 -3.14
CA ILE A 45 17.71 10.21 -1.93
C ILE A 45 18.40 11.58 -1.73
N ARG A 46 19.66 11.73 -2.16
CA ARG A 46 20.41 12.99 -2.02
C ARG A 46 19.87 14.15 -2.90
N ASN A 47 18.94 13.87 -3.81
CA ASN A 47 18.21 14.91 -4.54
C ASN A 47 17.08 15.54 -3.72
N PHE A 48 16.68 14.91 -2.60
CA PHE A 48 15.55 15.29 -1.77
C PHE A 48 15.98 15.75 -0.37
N ILE A 49 17.01 15.14 0.19
CA ILE A 49 17.54 15.46 1.51
C ILE A 49 19.05 15.24 1.56
N GLU A 50 19.80 16.25 2.03
CA GLU A 50 21.26 16.17 2.15
C GLU A 50 21.70 15.35 3.38
N ASP A 51 20.95 15.47 4.49
CA ASP A 51 21.30 14.89 5.76
C ASP A 51 20.97 13.39 5.81
N SER A 52 22.01 12.59 5.98
CA SER A 52 21.89 11.13 6.05
C SER A 52 21.36 10.57 7.38
N GLN A 53 21.21 11.40 8.41
CA GLN A 53 20.72 10.94 9.73
C GLN A 53 19.30 10.33 9.66
N TYR A 54 18.53 10.65 8.63
CA TYR A 54 17.16 10.17 8.45
C TYR A 54 17.04 9.00 7.48
N ASP A 55 18.13 8.57 6.86
CA ASP A 55 18.11 7.57 5.80
C ASP A 55 17.44 6.26 6.22
N GLU A 56 17.82 5.72 7.36
CA GLU A 56 17.23 4.46 7.86
C GLU A 56 15.73 4.62 8.18
N ILE A 57 15.32 5.76 8.72
CA ILE A 57 13.90 6.01 9.02
C ILE A 57 13.09 6.05 7.71
N ILE A 58 13.58 6.78 6.71
CA ILE A 58 12.92 6.89 5.40
C ILE A 58 12.88 5.52 4.71
N LYS A 59 14.01 4.82 4.68
CA LYS A 59 14.16 3.50 4.08
C LYS A 59 13.18 2.51 4.68
N LYS A 60 13.22 2.36 6.01
CA LYS A 60 12.33 1.43 6.74
C LYS A 60 10.86 1.76 6.56
N SER A 61 10.50 3.04 6.54
CA SER A 61 9.12 3.47 6.31
C SER A 61 8.64 3.08 4.92
N ILE A 62 9.46 3.33 3.89
CA ILE A 62 9.13 2.96 2.50
C ILE A 62 9.03 1.45 2.34
N GLU A 63 9.99 0.67 2.87
CA GLU A 63 9.98 -0.79 2.77
C GLU A 63 8.78 -1.44 3.47
N ASN A 64 8.26 -0.81 4.52
CA ASN A 64 7.18 -1.36 5.33
C ASN A 64 5.77 -0.88 4.93
N HIS A 65 5.64 0.16 4.07
CA HIS A 65 4.33 0.74 3.79
C HIS A 65 3.35 -0.25 3.14
N SER A 66 3.83 -1.12 2.25
CA SER A 66 3.01 -2.07 1.50
C SER A 66 3.03 -3.51 2.06
N ARG A 67 3.81 -3.80 3.09
CA ARG A 67 3.85 -5.14 3.73
C ARG A 67 2.55 -5.43 4.47
N LEU A 68 2.15 -6.70 4.51
CA LEU A 68 1.00 -7.13 5.31
C LEU A 68 1.22 -6.85 6.81
N VAL A 69 2.44 -7.08 7.30
CA VAL A 69 2.85 -6.83 8.69
C VAL A 69 4.14 -6.03 8.70
N ILE A 70 4.23 -5.02 9.56
CA ILE A 70 5.47 -4.27 9.78
C ILE A 70 6.55 -5.23 10.32
N GLU A 71 7.76 -5.13 9.80
CA GLU A 71 8.88 -5.96 10.26
C GLU A 71 9.19 -5.72 11.74
N LYS A 72 9.75 -6.74 12.39
CA LYS A 72 10.16 -6.65 13.79
C LYS A 72 11.55 -6.01 13.92
N GLY A 73 11.81 -5.41 15.09
CA GLY A 73 13.13 -4.89 15.41
C GLY A 73 13.39 -3.43 15.00
N LEU A 74 12.38 -2.74 14.48
CA LEU A 74 12.47 -1.30 14.22
C LEU A 74 12.63 -0.53 15.54
N ASN A 75 13.42 0.55 15.52
CA ASN A 75 13.45 1.49 16.61
C ASN A 75 12.15 2.33 16.66
N GLU A 76 11.96 3.10 17.72
CA GLU A 76 10.72 3.87 17.94
C GLU A 76 10.39 4.84 16.80
N ARG A 77 11.40 5.52 16.24
CA ARG A 77 11.19 6.48 15.15
C ARG A 77 10.89 5.80 13.82
N GLU A 78 11.58 4.71 13.50
CA GLU A 78 11.33 3.89 12.32
C GLU A 78 9.92 3.30 12.37
N LEU A 79 9.53 2.74 13.52
CA LEU A 79 8.19 2.19 13.72
C LEU A 79 7.11 3.27 13.62
N LEU A 80 7.33 4.44 14.22
CA LEU A 80 6.39 5.57 14.16
C LEU A 80 6.14 6.00 12.71
N HIS A 81 7.19 6.25 11.95
CA HIS A 81 7.04 6.72 10.56
C HIS A 81 6.51 5.63 9.64
N SER A 82 6.86 4.35 9.87
CA SER A 82 6.25 3.22 9.16
C SER A 82 4.74 3.15 9.39
N LYS A 83 4.28 3.37 10.62
CA LYS A 83 2.84 3.43 10.94
C LYS A 83 2.15 4.63 10.29
N ILE A 84 2.77 5.81 10.33
CA ILE A 84 2.21 7.03 9.74
C ILE A 84 1.98 6.84 8.22
N ILE A 85 3.00 6.38 7.50
CA ILE A 85 2.86 6.21 6.05
C ILE A 85 1.85 5.13 5.68
N ARG A 86 1.78 4.02 6.43
CA ARG A 86 0.80 2.96 6.20
C ARG A 86 -0.63 3.46 6.35
N ASP A 87 -0.91 4.22 7.40
CA ASP A 87 -2.25 4.77 7.62
C ASP A 87 -2.59 5.82 6.57
N ALA A 88 -1.65 6.71 6.23
CA ALA A 88 -1.83 7.71 5.21
C ALA A 88 -2.14 7.09 3.82
N ASP A 89 -1.38 6.08 3.40
CA ASP A 89 -1.60 5.36 2.13
C ASP A 89 -2.98 4.65 2.12
N LYS A 90 -3.37 3.97 3.20
CA LYS A 90 -4.69 3.34 3.30
C LYS A 90 -5.83 4.36 3.24
N LEU A 91 -5.70 5.48 3.94
CA LEU A 91 -6.70 6.54 3.91
C LEU A 91 -6.81 7.19 2.52
N ASP A 92 -5.68 7.39 1.82
CA ASP A 92 -5.69 7.87 0.45
C ASP A 92 -6.33 6.84 -0.50
N ASN A 93 -6.09 5.55 -0.30
CA ASN A 93 -6.79 4.50 -1.03
C ASN A 93 -8.30 4.59 -0.88
N TYR A 94 -8.84 4.84 0.32
CA TYR A 94 -10.28 5.08 0.51
C TYR A 94 -10.77 6.31 -0.24
N ARG A 95 -10.03 7.41 -0.18
CA ARG A 95 -10.35 8.65 -0.89
C ARG A 95 -10.44 8.42 -2.40
N VAL A 96 -9.44 7.77 -2.98
CA VAL A 96 -9.39 7.46 -4.41
C VAL A 96 -10.55 6.54 -4.81
N LYS A 97 -10.77 5.46 -4.08
CA LYS A 97 -11.83 4.48 -4.39
C LYS A 97 -13.24 5.05 -4.24
N LYS A 98 -13.42 6.07 -3.39
CA LYS A 98 -14.69 6.80 -3.27
C LYS A 98 -14.93 7.73 -4.46
N ALA A 99 -13.87 8.30 -5.03
CA ALA A 99 -13.95 9.31 -6.10
C ALA A 99 -14.00 8.70 -7.50
N GLU A 100 -13.35 7.57 -7.72
CA GLU A 100 -13.18 6.93 -9.00
C GLU A 100 -14.35 5.99 -9.35
N LYS A 101 -14.60 5.82 -10.66
CA LYS A 101 -15.55 4.81 -11.14
C LYS A 101 -14.97 3.42 -10.95
N ILE A 102 -15.84 2.43 -10.70
CA ILE A 102 -15.42 1.05 -10.43
C ILE A 102 -14.63 0.44 -11.60
N GLU A 103 -14.98 0.78 -12.83
CA GLU A 103 -14.30 0.32 -14.04
C GLU A 103 -12.86 0.88 -14.15
N ALA A 104 -12.62 2.08 -13.61
CA ALA A 104 -11.30 2.68 -13.54
C ALA A 104 -10.44 2.04 -12.44
N ILE A 105 -11.06 1.60 -11.35
CA ILE A 105 -10.38 0.93 -10.24
C ILE A 105 -9.94 -0.49 -10.63
N PHE A 106 -10.77 -1.20 -11.41
CA PHE A 106 -10.56 -2.61 -11.79
C PHE A 106 -10.66 -2.84 -13.30
N PRO A 107 -9.87 -2.14 -14.14
CA PRO A 107 -10.08 -2.09 -15.59
C PRO A 107 -10.00 -3.45 -16.31
N LYS A 108 -9.34 -4.44 -15.69
CA LYS A 108 -9.20 -5.79 -16.26
C LYS A 108 -10.17 -6.83 -15.67
N ARG A 109 -10.94 -6.47 -14.65
CA ARG A 109 -11.71 -7.44 -13.85
C ARG A 109 -13.18 -7.13 -13.79
N VAL A 110 -13.54 -5.87 -13.96
CA VAL A 110 -14.90 -5.37 -13.84
C VAL A 110 -15.16 -4.43 -15.00
N ASN A 111 -16.12 -4.74 -15.84
CA ASN A 111 -16.50 -3.88 -16.97
C ASN A 111 -17.69 -2.98 -16.61
N LYS A 112 -18.47 -3.37 -15.61
CA LYS A 112 -19.63 -2.65 -15.12
C LYS A 112 -19.94 -3.03 -13.67
N LYS A 113 -20.76 -2.22 -13.01
CA LYS A 113 -21.11 -2.42 -11.60
C LYS A 113 -21.79 -3.77 -11.34
N GLU A 114 -22.62 -4.21 -12.27
CA GLU A 114 -23.35 -5.49 -12.19
C GLU A 114 -22.40 -6.71 -12.11
N ASP A 115 -21.22 -6.62 -12.72
CA ASP A 115 -20.20 -7.68 -12.61
C ASP A 115 -19.75 -7.92 -11.15
N MET A 116 -19.85 -6.87 -10.30
CA MET A 116 -19.56 -6.99 -8.88
C MET A 116 -20.72 -7.61 -8.09
N GLU A 117 -21.95 -7.31 -8.47
CA GLU A 117 -23.14 -7.79 -7.78
C GLU A 117 -23.33 -9.31 -7.96
N GLU A 118 -22.82 -9.87 -9.05
CA GLU A 118 -22.84 -11.31 -9.34
C GLU A 118 -21.62 -12.06 -8.76
N CYS A 119 -20.61 -11.35 -8.24
CA CYS A 119 -19.42 -11.98 -7.68
C CYS A 119 -19.65 -12.52 -6.26
N LEU A 120 -19.15 -13.72 -6.02
CA LEU A 120 -19.08 -14.26 -4.67
C LEU A 120 -17.75 -13.89 -4.01
N LEU A 121 -17.80 -13.63 -2.72
CA LEU A 121 -16.60 -13.50 -1.89
C LEU A 121 -15.98 -14.89 -1.71
N SER A 122 -14.65 -14.99 -1.86
CA SER A 122 -13.98 -16.26 -1.60
C SER A 122 -13.96 -16.59 -0.11
N ASP A 123 -14.04 -17.88 0.23
CA ASP A 123 -14.08 -18.35 1.62
C ASP A 123 -12.89 -17.83 2.43
N LYS A 124 -11.70 -17.83 1.84
CA LYS A 124 -10.49 -17.37 2.50
C LYS A 124 -10.55 -15.88 2.88
N VAL A 125 -11.03 -15.03 1.98
CA VAL A 125 -11.20 -13.58 2.25
C VAL A 125 -12.32 -13.37 3.28
N TYR A 126 -13.42 -14.12 3.15
CA TYR A 126 -14.52 -14.04 4.10
C TYR A 126 -14.07 -14.37 5.54
N GLU A 127 -13.36 -15.48 5.74
CA GLU A 127 -12.83 -15.87 7.06
C GLU A 127 -11.84 -14.85 7.62
N THR A 128 -10.93 -14.31 6.78
CA THR A 128 -9.96 -13.29 7.18
C THR A 128 -10.66 -12.05 7.72
N VAL A 129 -11.69 -11.58 7.01
CA VAL A 129 -12.45 -10.38 7.41
C VAL A 129 -13.29 -10.62 8.67
N LEU A 130 -13.87 -11.80 8.83
CA LEU A 130 -14.58 -12.17 10.08
C LEU A 130 -13.64 -12.13 11.29
N ASN A 131 -12.38 -12.50 11.11
CA ASN A 131 -11.36 -12.43 12.15
C ASN A 131 -10.81 -11.00 12.38
N ARG A 132 -11.31 -10.00 11.65
CA ARG A 132 -10.84 -8.61 11.70
C ARG A 132 -9.36 -8.47 11.34
N GLU A 133 -8.94 -9.15 10.30
CA GLU A 133 -7.57 -9.14 9.79
C GLU A 133 -7.53 -8.52 8.40
N CYS A 134 -6.36 -7.93 8.04
CA CYS A 134 -6.11 -7.48 6.69
C CYS A 134 -5.96 -8.66 5.73
N VAL A 135 -6.58 -8.52 4.56
CA VAL A 135 -6.52 -9.54 3.50
C VAL A 135 -5.17 -9.50 2.80
N ASN A 136 -4.53 -10.65 2.69
CA ASN A 136 -3.32 -10.79 1.89
C ASN A 136 -3.65 -10.59 0.39
N ILE A 137 -2.82 -9.84 -0.31
CA ILE A 137 -3.02 -9.57 -1.76
C ILE A 137 -3.06 -10.82 -2.62
N TYR A 138 -2.41 -11.91 -2.19
CA TYR A 138 -2.38 -13.19 -2.90
C TYR A 138 -3.66 -14.02 -2.72
N ASP A 139 -4.48 -13.71 -1.71
CA ASP A 139 -5.74 -14.40 -1.44
C ASP A 139 -6.92 -13.85 -2.27
N ARG A 140 -6.69 -12.73 -3.00
CA ARG A 140 -7.72 -12.06 -3.81
C ARG A 140 -7.91 -12.77 -5.15
N VAL A 141 -9.01 -13.45 -5.32
CA VAL A 141 -9.35 -14.23 -6.54
C VAL A 141 -10.45 -13.55 -7.34
N THR A 142 -11.52 -13.10 -6.68
CA THR A 142 -12.68 -12.48 -7.31
C THR A 142 -12.60 -10.94 -7.29
N PRO A 143 -13.34 -10.24 -8.17
CA PRO A 143 -13.46 -8.78 -8.08
C PRO A 143 -13.95 -8.29 -6.71
N LEU A 144 -14.86 -9.03 -6.08
CA LEU A 144 -15.38 -8.70 -4.75
C LEU A 144 -14.31 -8.82 -3.66
N ASP A 145 -13.38 -9.79 -3.77
CA ASP A 145 -12.25 -9.91 -2.85
C ASP A 145 -11.37 -8.66 -2.85
N PHE A 146 -11.18 -8.03 -4.01
CA PHE A 146 -10.41 -6.77 -4.11
C PHE A 146 -11.08 -5.61 -3.39
N TRP A 147 -12.41 -5.50 -3.49
CA TRP A 147 -13.17 -4.49 -2.77
C TRP A 147 -13.09 -4.70 -1.25
N VAL A 148 -13.35 -5.92 -0.84
CA VAL A 148 -13.35 -6.31 0.58
C VAL A 148 -11.95 -6.18 1.17
N CYS A 149 -10.90 -6.47 0.41
CA CYS A 149 -9.52 -6.22 0.81
C CYS A 149 -9.27 -4.74 1.16
N ILE A 150 -9.79 -3.81 0.34
CA ILE A 150 -9.68 -2.38 0.64
C ILE A 150 -10.45 -2.03 1.92
N LEU A 151 -11.66 -2.53 2.08
CA LEU A 151 -12.44 -2.30 3.31
C LEU A 151 -11.72 -2.86 4.55
N ALA A 152 -11.04 -3.99 4.42
CA ALA A 152 -10.28 -4.63 5.48
C ALA A 152 -9.03 -3.83 5.93
N PHE A 153 -8.61 -2.80 5.20
CA PHE A 153 -7.54 -1.88 5.65
C PHE A 153 -7.86 -1.21 6.98
N THR A 154 -9.16 -1.07 7.32
CA THR A 154 -9.59 -0.54 8.62
C THR A 154 -9.07 -1.36 9.80
N PHE A 155 -8.78 -2.65 9.61
CA PHE A 155 -8.25 -3.52 10.67
C PHE A 155 -6.74 -3.36 10.91
N ASP A 156 -6.05 -2.62 10.05
CA ASP A 156 -4.60 -2.37 10.16
C ASP A 156 -4.28 -0.86 10.27
N LEU A 157 -5.24 -0.05 10.70
CA LEU A 157 -4.96 1.34 11.07
C LEU A 157 -4.29 1.36 12.44
N ASN A 158 -3.21 2.12 12.54
CA ASN A 158 -2.37 2.18 13.73
C ASN A 158 -2.74 3.32 14.67
N PHE A 159 -3.40 4.34 14.16
CA PHE A 159 -3.81 5.51 14.93
C PHE A 159 -5.33 5.66 14.90
N ASP A 160 -5.90 6.02 16.04
CA ASP A 160 -7.32 6.38 16.12
C ASP A 160 -7.52 7.68 15.35
N VAL A 161 -8.13 7.59 14.17
CA VAL A 161 -8.56 8.76 13.41
C VAL A 161 -9.86 9.25 14.04
N ILE A 162 -9.74 9.94 15.15
CA ILE A 162 -10.90 10.58 15.74
C ILE A 162 -11.23 11.81 14.92
N SER A 163 -12.45 11.82 14.46
CA SER A 163 -13.17 12.85 13.73
C SER A 163 -12.98 14.26 14.27
#